data_2d46a5c45ac57452b6eb9b40c89ffe0e
#
_entry.id   2d46a5c45ac57452b6eb9b40c89ffe0e
#
_cell.length_a   1.000
_cell.length_b   1.000
_cell.length_c   1.000
_cell.angle_alpha   90.00
_cell.angle_beta   90.00
_cell.angle_gamma   90.00
#
_symmetry.space_group_name_H-M   'P 1'
#
loop_
_entity.id
_entity.type
_entity.pdbx_description
1 polymer ?
#
loop_
_entity_poly.entity_id
_entity_poly.type
_entity_poly.pdbx_seq_one_letter_code
_entity_poly.pdbx_strand_id
1 'polypeptide(L)'
;MIVNTRPADLSQHTNSLLEKSKQNFIHIPLTKIVKTDPPMEALQHINTLQNYDALIFTSQSSVTYGYKFLQETSINDNNIPIIAIGLATQKALQKFNLASSIPPTFDSIGIANVIKEMNYKKCLVFCGEKDPRILTLTDADIDTFPCYASHDEISIDFSKIRDRDKLVILIFTHQSLKVLMKELPLDQNQNVILVVASSRIEEFAIGHGFKNIVLSESPHDKEMVNAAIAET
;
A
#
# COMPACT_ATOMS: atom_id res chain seq x y z
N MET A 1 -3.95 -23.45 5.18
CA MET A 1 -3.39 -22.44 6.13
C MET A 1 -3.21 -21.13 5.42
N ILE A 2 -3.59 -20.00 6.05
CA ILE A 2 -3.41 -18.65 5.46
C ILE A 2 -2.04 -18.09 5.86
N VAL A 3 -1.36 -17.44 4.90
CA VAL A 3 -0.08 -16.75 5.12
C VAL A 3 -0.31 -15.25 4.91
N ASN A 4 -0.23 -14.47 5.98
CA ASN A 4 -0.24 -13.00 5.88
C ASN A 4 1.17 -12.50 5.59
N THR A 5 1.36 -11.81 4.47
CA THR A 5 2.69 -11.34 4.03
C THR A 5 2.91 -9.83 4.22
N ARG A 6 1.97 -9.15 4.88
CA ARG A 6 2.11 -7.71 5.13
C ARG A 6 3.37 -7.36 5.93
N PRO A 7 3.99 -6.20 5.69
CA PRO A 7 4.98 -5.63 6.61
C PRO A 7 4.49 -5.65 8.07
N ALA A 8 5.39 -5.87 9.01
CA ALA A 8 5.04 -6.07 10.41
C ALA A 8 4.21 -4.92 11.00
N ASP A 9 4.58 -3.68 10.69
CA ASP A 9 3.90 -2.45 11.14
C ASP A 9 2.53 -2.21 10.50
N LEU A 10 2.20 -2.91 9.41
CA LEU A 10 0.90 -2.85 8.72
C LEU A 10 0.04 -4.10 8.92
N SER A 11 0.53 -5.13 9.62
CA SER A 11 -0.11 -6.45 9.71
C SER A 11 -1.19 -6.57 10.78
N GLN A 12 -1.20 -5.69 11.78
CA GLN A 12 -2.03 -5.82 12.99
C GLN A 12 -3.53 -6.00 12.67
N HIS A 13 -4.06 -5.19 11.74
CA HIS A 13 -5.48 -5.25 11.39
C HIS A 13 -5.82 -6.56 10.66
N THR A 14 -4.99 -6.97 9.68
CA THR A 14 -5.15 -8.24 8.97
C THR A 14 -5.08 -9.43 9.93
N ASN A 15 -4.10 -9.46 10.82
CA ASN A 15 -3.95 -10.52 11.83
C ASN A 15 -5.20 -10.59 12.74
N SER A 16 -5.68 -9.44 13.23
CA SER A 16 -6.89 -9.38 14.07
C SER A 16 -8.14 -9.92 13.35
N LEU A 17 -8.28 -9.68 12.05
CA LEU A 17 -9.38 -10.23 11.26
C LEU A 17 -9.28 -11.76 11.14
N LEU A 18 -8.09 -12.29 10.89
CA LEU A 18 -7.83 -13.73 10.81
C LEU A 18 -8.07 -14.44 12.16
N GLU A 19 -7.62 -13.83 13.26
CA GLU A 19 -7.88 -14.32 14.63
C GLU A 19 -9.38 -14.39 14.94
N LYS A 20 -10.11 -13.29 14.67
CA LYS A 20 -11.57 -13.24 14.87
C LYS A 20 -12.32 -14.28 14.04
N SER A 21 -11.83 -14.59 12.87
CA SER A 21 -12.38 -15.62 11.99
C SER A 21 -11.95 -17.04 12.38
N LYS A 22 -11.15 -17.20 13.43
CA LYS A 22 -10.63 -18.49 13.93
C LYS A 22 -9.88 -19.29 12.85
N GLN A 23 -9.21 -18.59 11.93
CA GLN A 23 -8.46 -19.23 10.86
C GLN A 23 -7.08 -19.68 11.35
N ASN A 24 -6.62 -20.81 10.81
CA ASN A 24 -5.23 -21.21 10.97
C ASN A 24 -4.35 -20.36 10.05
N PHE A 25 -3.59 -19.42 10.63
CA PHE A 25 -2.74 -18.53 9.86
C PHE A 25 -1.35 -18.35 10.48
N ILE A 26 -0.45 -17.86 9.67
CA ILE A 26 0.88 -17.42 10.09
C ILE A 26 1.19 -16.06 9.45
N HIS A 27 1.89 -15.20 10.17
CA HIS A 27 2.41 -13.95 9.65
C HIS A 27 3.88 -14.13 9.26
N ILE A 28 4.16 -13.97 7.97
CA ILE A 28 5.51 -14.03 7.37
C ILE A 28 5.69 -12.77 6.53
N PRO A 29 6.19 -11.66 7.09
CA PRO A 29 6.38 -10.43 6.33
C PRO A 29 7.41 -10.66 5.22
N LEU A 30 7.08 -10.27 3.99
CA LEU A 30 7.98 -10.37 2.84
C LEU A 30 8.72 -9.06 2.57
N THR A 31 8.20 -7.95 3.10
CA THR A 31 8.79 -6.62 2.97
C THR A 31 8.71 -5.88 4.29
N LYS A 32 9.61 -4.91 4.47
CA LYS A 32 9.59 -3.98 5.60
C LYS A 32 9.52 -2.54 5.12
N ILE A 33 8.82 -1.72 5.87
CA ILE A 33 8.76 -0.28 5.62
C ILE A 33 9.80 0.40 6.50
N VAL A 34 10.60 1.25 5.89
CA VAL A 34 11.62 2.04 6.60
C VAL A 34 11.42 3.52 6.30
N LYS A 35 11.66 4.35 7.29
CA LYS A 35 11.73 5.79 7.11
C LYS A 35 12.90 6.13 6.18
N THR A 36 12.68 7.07 5.28
CA THR A 36 13.76 7.74 4.53
C THR A 36 13.79 9.21 4.87
N ASP A 37 14.95 9.82 4.70
CA ASP A 37 15.06 11.27 4.80
C ASP A 37 14.80 11.85 3.41
N PRO A 38 13.78 12.75 3.26
CA PRO A 38 13.46 13.37 1.98
C PRO A 38 14.64 14.18 1.46
N PRO A 39 14.85 14.25 0.15
CA PRO A 39 15.89 15.09 -0.44
C PRO A 39 15.62 16.57 -0.13
N MET A 40 16.69 17.40 -0.19
CA MET A 40 16.61 18.81 0.16
C MET A 40 15.55 19.58 -0.64
N GLU A 41 15.39 19.23 -1.92
CA GLU A 41 14.36 19.81 -2.79
C GLU A 41 12.95 19.52 -2.28
N ALA A 42 12.70 18.29 -1.88
CA ALA A 42 11.39 17.90 -1.32
C ALA A 42 11.09 18.67 -0.01
N LEU A 43 12.09 18.90 0.83
CA LEU A 43 11.92 19.69 2.05
C LEU A 43 11.51 21.14 1.77
N GLN A 44 11.95 21.73 0.64
CA GLN A 44 11.54 23.09 0.24
C GLN A 44 10.04 23.17 -0.05
N HIS A 45 9.41 22.11 -0.55
CA HIS A 45 7.97 22.06 -0.82
C HIS A 45 7.14 22.24 0.46
N ILE A 46 7.63 21.75 1.60
CA ILE A 46 6.95 21.90 2.90
C ILE A 46 6.88 23.39 3.33
N ASN A 47 7.88 24.18 2.97
CA ASN A 47 7.89 25.61 3.31
C ASN A 47 6.98 26.45 2.40
N THR A 48 6.47 25.88 1.32
CA THR A 48 5.66 26.56 0.30
C THR A 48 4.33 25.85 0.04
N LEU A 49 3.74 25.22 1.06
CA LEU A 49 2.50 24.45 0.94
C LEU A 49 1.35 25.25 0.33
N GLN A 50 1.30 26.55 0.59
CA GLN A 50 0.28 27.47 0.04
C GLN A 50 0.31 27.55 -1.51
N ASN A 51 1.35 27.05 -2.15
CA ASN A 51 1.46 27.03 -3.62
C ASN A 51 0.82 25.79 -4.23
N TYR A 52 0.28 24.86 -3.42
CA TYR A 52 -0.35 23.63 -3.87
C TYR A 52 -1.87 23.69 -3.77
N ASP A 53 -2.54 23.19 -4.80
CA ASP A 53 -4.00 23.05 -4.82
C ASP A 53 -4.46 21.87 -3.97
N ALA A 54 -3.62 20.84 -3.81
CA ALA A 54 -3.92 19.68 -2.98
C ALA A 54 -2.66 18.96 -2.47
N LEU A 55 -2.79 18.32 -1.31
CA LEU A 55 -1.83 17.35 -0.79
C LEU A 55 -2.37 15.94 -0.96
N ILE A 56 -1.55 15.02 -1.44
CA ILE A 56 -1.97 13.67 -1.77
C ILE A 56 -1.15 12.65 -0.97
N PHE A 57 -1.81 11.75 -0.27
CA PHE A 57 -1.17 10.66 0.48
C PHE A 57 -1.45 9.32 -0.19
N THR A 58 -0.39 8.65 -0.65
CA THR A 58 -0.51 7.42 -1.45
C THR A 58 -0.55 6.13 -0.62
N SER A 59 -0.41 6.21 0.71
CA SER A 59 -0.41 5.05 1.61
C SER A 59 -0.51 5.46 3.08
N GLN A 60 -0.81 4.50 3.96
CA GLN A 60 -0.69 4.71 5.41
C GLN A 60 0.74 5.08 5.81
N SER A 61 1.74 4.49 5.17
CA SER A 61 3.16 4.78 5.44
C SER A 61 3.53 6.20 5.07
N SER A 62 2.98 6.74 3.97
CA SER A 62 3.20 8.15 3.61
C SER A 62 2.63 9.11 4.66
N VAL A 63 1.52 8.74 5.31
CA VAL A 63 0.99 9.51 6.44
C VAL A 63 1.91 9.38 7.66
N THR A 64 2.26 8.16 8.05
CA THR A 64 3.06 7.89 9.24
C THR A 64 4.41 8.62 9.20
N TYR A 65 5.09 8.59 8.06
CA TYR A 65 6.42 9.16 7.91
C TYR A 65 6.42 10.59 7.38
N GLY A 66 5.39 11.00 6.62
CA GLY A 66 5.27 12.34 6.04
C GLY A 66 4.68 13.37 7.00
N TYR A 67 3.71 12.98 7.83
CA TYR A 67 3.00 13.92 8.71
C TYR A 67 3.91 14.74 9.63
N LYS A 68 4.98 14.16 10.14
CA LYS A 68 5.92 14.87 11.02
C LYS A 68 6.51 16.15 10.38
N PHE A 69 6.64 16.19 9.05
CA PHE A 69 7.12 17.37 8.33
C PHE A 69 6.04 18.45 8.20
N LEU A 70 4.78 18.08 8.39
CA LEU A 70 3.64 18.99 8.37
C LEU A 70 3.31 19.56 9.76
N GLN A 71 3.82 18.96 10.84
CA GLN A 71 3.48 19.35 12.22
C GLN A 71 3.86 20.78 12.57
N GLU A 72 4.96 21.27 11.97
CA GLU A 72 5.48 22.62 12.18
C GLU A 72 4.93 23.63 11.18
N THR A 73 4.00 23.20 10.32
CA THR A 73 3.36 24.05 9.31
C THR A 73 1.95 24.40 9.74
N SER A 74 1.43 25.52 9.21
CA SER A 74 0.04 25.92 9.41
C SER A 74 -0.93 25.13 8.50
N ILE A 75 -0.73 23.84 8.34
CA ILE A 75 -1.54 23.01 7.41
C ILE A 75 -3.04 23.07 7.75
N ASN A 76 -3.38 23.13 9.03
CA ASN A 76 -4.77 23.23 9.49
C ASN A 76 -5.39 24.60 9.20
N ASP A 77 -4.56 25.64 9.07
CA ASP A 77 -5.00 27.01 8.84
C ASP A 77 -5.10 27.34 7.33
N ASN A 78 -4.36 26.61 6.50
CA ASN A 78 -4.27 26.89 5.06
C ASN A 78 -5.41 26.31 4.23
N ASN A 79 -6.30 25.51 4.82
CA ASN A 79 -7.44 24.84 4.15
C ASN A 79 -7.08 24.12 2.83
N ILE A 80 -5.83 23.65 2.70
CA ILE A 80 -5.40 22.92 1.50
C ILE A 80 -6.11 21.56 1.47
N PRO A 81 -6.84 21.21 0.41
CA PRO A 81 -7.48 19.93 0.27
C PRO A 81 -6.49 18.76 0.41
N ILE A 82 -6.88 17.75 1.19
CA ILE A 82 -6.08 16.54 1.35
C ILE A 82 -6.82 15.36 0.70
N ILE A 83 -6.11 14.64 -0.16
CA ILE A 83 -6.62 13.44 -0.82
C ILE A 83 -5.86 12.22 -0.28
N ALA A 84 -6.59 11.28 0.32
CA ALA A 84 -6.08 9.97 0.68
C ALA A 84 -6.40 8.97 -0.43
N ILE A 85 -5.45 8.14 -0.83
CA ILE A 85 -5.67 7.14 -1.89
C ILE A 85 -6.82 6.17 -1.57
N GLY A 86 -7.13 5.95 -0.30
CA GLY A 86 -8.19 5.04 0.13
C GLY A 86 -8.45 5.11 1.62
N LEU A 87 -9.44 4.33 2.08
CA LEU A 87 -9.97 4.35 3.44
C LEU A 87 -8.91 4.16 4.54
N ALA A 88 -7.95 3.26 4.34
CA ALA A 88 -6.90 3.00 5.33
C ALA A 88 -5.98 4.22 5.52
N THR A 89 -5.65 4.91 4.42
CA THR A 89 -4.86 6.15 4.43
C THR A 89 -5.67 7.30 5.06
N GLN A 90 -6.95 7.40 4.74
CA GLN A 90 -7.86 8.39 5.36
C GLN A 90 -7.93 8.20 6.88
N LYS A 91 -8.12 6.95 7.36
CA LYS A 91 -8.11 6.64 8.79
C LYS A 91 -6.78 6.98 9.47
N ALA A 92 -5.66 6.82 8.73
CA ALA A 92 -4.36 7.23 9.25
C ALA A 92 -4.25 8.76 9.41
N LEU A 93 -4.76 9.55 8.46
CA LEU A 93 -4.83 11.02 8.53
C LEU A 93 -5.75 11.50 9.66
N GLN A 94 -6.89 10.84 9.86
CA GLN A 94 -7.82 11.16 10.95
C GLN A 94 -7.18 11.07 12.34
N LYS A 95 -6.20 10.17 12.55
CA LYS A 95 -5.46 10.09 13.82
C LYS A 95 -4.67 11.37 14.14
N PHE A 96 -4.40 12.17 13.13
CA PHE A 96 -3.72 13.46 13.23
C PHE A 96 -4.67 14.66 13.07
N ASN A 97 -5.99 14.41 13.15
CA ASN A 97 -7.05 15.40 12.96
C ASN A 97 -7.03 16.07 11.57
N LEU A 98 -6.50 15.40 10.56
CA LEU A 98 -6.53 15.86 9.19
C LEU A 98 -7.74 15.29 8.45
N ALA A 99 -8.65 16.18 8.05
CA ALA A 99 -9.77 15.84 7.18
C ALA A 99 -9.24 15.55 5.76
N SER A 100 -9.78 14.53 5.11
CA SER A 100 -9.36 14.17 3.74
C SER A 100 -10.50 13.54 2.96
N SER A 101 -10.48 13.75 1.64
CA SER A 101 -11.33 13.03 0.69
C SER A 101 -10.64 11.75 0.20
N ILE A 102 -11.45 10.84 -0.36
CA ILE A 102 -10.96 9.64 -1.06
C ILE A 102 -11.52 9.62 -2.47
N PRO A 103 -10.77 9.17 -3.48
CA PRO A 103 -11.28 9.02 -4.84
C PRO A 103 -12.29 7.85 -4.95
N PRO A 104 -13.13 7.83 -6.00
CA PRO A 104 -14.08 6.73 -6.23
C PRO A 104 -13.41 5.36 -6.40
N THR A 105 -12.23 5.32 -7.03
CA THR A 105 -11.36 4.14 -7.10
C THR A 105 -10.13 4.36 -6.24
N PHE A 106 -9.73 3.33 -5.47
CA PHE A 106 -8.65 3.43 -4.46
C PHE A 106 -7.26 3.23 -5.08
N ASP A 107 -6.98 3.95 -6.15
CA ASP A 107 -5.76 3.85 -6.93
C ASP A 107 -5.31 5.19 -7.52
N SER A 108 -4.19 5.17 -8.25
CA SER A 108 -3.65 6.38 -8.88
C SER A 108 -4.56 6.93 -9.99
N ILE A 109 -5.39 6.10 -10.63
CA ILE A 109 -6.34 6.54 -11.67
C ILE A 109 -7.45 7.37 -10.99
N GLY A 110 -7.98 6.88 -9.87
CA GLY A 110 -8.96 7.63 -9.09
C GLY A 110 -8.44 8.99 -8.65
N ILE A 111 -7.19 9.07 -8.19
CA ILE A 111 -6.54 10.34 -7.83
C ILE A 111 -6.44 11.26 -9.06
N ALA A 112 -6.01 10.74 -10.22
CA ALA A 112 -5.90 11.52 -11.45
C ALA A 112 -7.26 12.10 -11.88
N ASN A 113 -8.34 11.32 -11.74
CA ASN A 113 -9.70 11.78 -12.04
C ASN A 113 -10.12 12.92 -11.10
N VAL A 114 -9.85 12.82 -9.79
CA VAL A 114 -10.13 13.90 -8.84
C VAL A 114 -9.33 15.16 -9.18
N ILE A 115 -8.04 15.06 -9.51
CA ILE A 115 -7.20 16.18 -9.93
C ILE A 115 -7.85 16.88 -11.14
N LYS A 116 -8.29 16.12 -12.13
CA LYS A 116 -8.93 16.63 -13.35
C LYS A 116 -10.28 17.29 -13.04
N GLU A 117 -11.15 16.63 -12.29
CA GLU A 117 -12.49 17.12 -11.93
C GLU A 117 -12.43 18.43 -11.14
N MET A 118 -11.50 18.52 -10.19
CA MET A 118 -11.28 19.70 -9.35
C MET A 118 -10.45 20.78 -10.05
N ASN A 119 -9.93 20.48 -11.26
CA ASN A 119 -9.05 21.36 -12.04
C ASN A 119 -7.80 21.80 -11.28
N TYR A 120 -7.26 20.92 -10.42
CA TYR A 120 -6.01 21.18 -9.71
C TYR A 120 -4.84 21.24 -10.70
N LYS A 121 -3.97 22.21 -10.52
CA LYS A 121 -2.82 22.47 -11.41
C LYS A 121 -1.51 22.05 -10.80
N LYS A 122 -1.40 22.13 -9.47
CA LYS A 122 -0.17 21.78 -8.75
C LYS A 122 -0.49 20.99 -7.48
N CYS A 123 0.09 19.79 -7.35
CA CYS A 123 -0.14 18.92 -6.20
C CYS A 123 1.17 18.44 -5.59
N LEU A 124 1.20 18.30 -4.25
CA LEU A 124 2.30 17.66 -3.54
C LEU A 124 1.90 16.25 -3.12
N VAL A 125 2.68 15.24 -3.56
CA VAL A 125 2.39 13.81 -3.35
C VAL A 125 3.35 13.22 -2.33
N PHE A 126 2.85 12.88 -1.14
CA PHE A 126 3.56 12.11 -0.13
C PHE A 126 3.58 10.63 -0.51
N CYS A 127 4.77 10.08 -0.75
CA CYS A 127 4.94 8.76 -1.34
C CYS A 127 6.16 8.02 -0.78
N GLY A 128 6.39 6.79 -1.27
CA GLY A 128 7.65 6.07 -1.10
C GLY A 128 8.74 6.58 -2.04
N GLU A 129 9.96 6.05 -1.89
CA GLU A 129 11.13 6.41 -2.73
C GLU A 129 10.92 6.23 -4.24
N LYS A 130 10.09 5.27 -4.64
CA LYS A 130 9.81 5.01 -6.05
C LYS A 130 8.80 6.00 -6.56
N ASP A 131 9.03 6.48 -7.78
CA ASP A 131 8.12 7.39 -8.46
C ASP A 131 6.68 6.87 -8.44
N PRO A 132 5.74 7.66 -7.92
CA PRO A 132 4.35 7.26 -7.87
C PRO A 132 3.73 7.30 -9.28
N ARG A 133 2.89 6.31 -9.59
CA ARG A 133 2.25 6.20 -10.91
C ARG A 133 1.46 7.43 -11.34
N ILE A 134 1.04 8.26 -10.40
CA ILE A 134 0.29 9.49 -10.68
C ILE A 134 1.04 10.43 -11.62
N LEU A 135 2.38 10.44 -11.60
CA LEU A 135 3.23 11.26 -12.47
C LEU A 135 2.96 11.05 -13.97
N THR A 136 2.44 9.87 -14.35
CA THR A 136 2.16 9.53 -15.76
C THR A 136 0.67 9.55 -16.10
N LEU A 137 -0.19 9.96 -15.17
CA LEU A 137 -1.65 9.88 -15.33
C LEU A 137 -2.35 11.24 -15.35
N THR A 138 -1.62 12.33 -15.15
CA THR A 138 -2.18 13.69 -15.11
C THR A 138 -1.23 14.68 -15.76
N ASP A 139 -1.79 15.75 -16.31
CA ASP A 139 -1.03 16.90 -16.83
C ASP A 139 -0.77 17.97 -15.76
N ALA A 140 -1.25 17.77 -14.52
CA ALA A 140 -0.95 18.66 -13.41
C ALA A 140 0.53 18.57 -13.03
N ASP A 141 1.08 19.68 -12.53
CA ASP A 141 2.43 19.75 -11.96
C ASP A 141 2.45 18.97 -10.63
N ILE A 142 3.20 17.88 -10.59
CA ILE A 142 3.27 16.99 -9.43
C ILE A 142 4.67 17.04 -8.83
N ASP A 143 4.78 17.65 -7.66
CA ASP A 143 5.95 17.51 -6.81
C ASP A 143 5.80 16.29 -5.91
N THR A 144 6.91 15.57 -5.66
CA THR A 144 6.91 14.38 -4.80
C THR A 144 7.63 14.63 -3.48
N PHE A 145 7.09 14.03 -2.42
CA PHE A 145 7.69 14.02 -1.09
C PHE A 145 7.96 12.56 -0.65
N PRO A 146 9.09 11.97 -1.05
CA PRO A 146 9.45 10.60 -0.67
C PRO A 146 9.85 10.58 0.81
N CYS A 147 9.07 9.88 1.64
CA CYS A 147 9.27 9.87 3.09
C CYS A 147 9.44 8.47 3.68
N TYR A 148 9.34 7.42 2.87
CA TYR A 148 9.60 6.04 3.27
C TYR A 148 10.11 5.20 2.09
N ALA A 149 10.72 4.07 2.40
CA ALA A 149 11.06 3.03 1.43
C ALA A 149 10.46 1.69 1.82
N SER A 150 10.20 0.85 0.83
CA SER A 150 9.85 -0.56 1.03
C SER A 150 11.04 -1.40 0.61
N HIS A 151 11.62 -2.13 1.55
CA HIS A 151 12.73 -3.05 1.32
C HIS A 151 12.24 -4.49 1.42
N ASP A 152 12.95 -5.40 0.74
CA ASP A 152 12.74 -6.83 0.92
C ASP A 152 13.11 -7.20 2.36
N GLU A 153 12.34 -8.11 2.96
CA GLU A 153 12.70 -8.66 4.26
C GLU A 153 13.90 -9.59 4.11
N ILE A 154 14.78 -9.59 5.10
CA ILE A 154 15.98 -10.43 5.12
C ILE A 154 15.71 -11.65 6.00
N SER A 155 16.16 -12.82 5.55
CA SER A 155 16.05 -14.07 6.32
C SER A 155 14.61 -14.52 6.59
N ILE A 156 13.81 -14.62 5.52
CA ILE A 156 12.43 -15.10 5.62
C ILE A 156 12.42 -16.59 5.98
N ASP A 157 11.75 -16.94 7.07
CA ASP A 157 11.60 -18.32 7.50
C ASP A 157 10.31 -18.95 6.98
N PHE A 158 10.44 -19.75 5.93
CA PHE A 158 9.35 -20.56 5.38
C PHE A 158 9.25 -21.97 5.96
N SER A 159 10.06 -22.34 6.94
CA SER A 159 10.08 -23.71 7.52
C SER A 159 8.71 -24.18 7.99
N LYS A 160 7.91 -23.25 8.55
CA LYS A 160 6.58 -23.55 9.11
C LYS A 160 5.50 -23.81 8.05
N ILE A 161 5.76 -23.49 6.79
CA ILE A 161 4.78 -23.64 5.70
C ILE A 161 5.25 -24.60 4.62
N ARG A 162 6.52 -25.02 4.61
CA ARG A 162 7.15 -25.83 3.55
C ARG A 162 6.39 -27.12 3.26
N ASP A 163 5.95 -27.81 4.32
CA ASP A 163 5.34 -29.14 4.20
C ASP A 163 3.80 -29.09 4.34
N ARG A 164 3.19 -27.98 3.98
CA ARG A 164 1.73 -27.83 4.03
C ARG A 164 1.10 -28.24 2.71
N ASP A 165 0.03 -29.05 2.79
CA ASP A 165 -0.72 -29.53 1.61
C ASP A 165 -1.38 -28.38 0.83
N LYS A 166 -1.82 -27.34 1.53
CA LYS A 166 -2.48 -26.17 0.93
C LYS A 166 -2.09 -24.89 1.65
N LEU A 167 -1.64 -23.90 0.87
CA LEU A 167 -1.33 -22.56 1.34
C LEU A 167 -2.19 -21.52 0.61
N VAL A 168 -2.74 -20.57 1.35
CA VAL A 168 -3.42 -19.40 0.82
C VAL A 168 -2.60 -18.17 1.21
N ILE A 169 -1.95 -17.53 0.26
CA ILE A 169 -0.97 -16.45 0.52
C ILE A 169 -1.57 -15.11 0.12
N LEU A 170 -1.67 -14.19 1.08
CA LEU A 170 -2.13 -12.82 0.85
C LEU A 170 -1.01 -11.98 0.25
N ILE A 171 -1.21 -11.42 -0.94
CA ILE A 171 -0.24 -10.57 -1.66
C ILE A 171 -0.82 -9.18 -1.87
N PHE A 172 -0.24 -8.19 -1.20
CA PHE A 172 -0.70 -6.81 -1.22
C PHE A 172 0.07 -5.91 -2.20
N THR A 173 1.28 -6.31 -2.60
CA THR A 173 2.14 -5.49 -3.46
C THR A 173 2.91 -6.34 -4.48
N HIS A 174 3.29 -5.73 -5.59
CA HIS A 174 4.21 -6.34 -6.56
C HIS A 174 5.54 -6.77 -5.93
N GLN A 175 6.05 -5.94 -5.01
CA GLN A 175 7.33 -6.23 -4.36
C GLN A 175 7.24 -7.48 -3.50
N SER A 176 6.18 -7.64 -2.69
CA SER A 176 5.99 -8.86 -1.91
C SER A 176 5.85 -10.11 -2.78
N LEU A 177 5.19 -10.01 -3.95
CA LEU A 177 5.15 -11.13 -4.89
C LEU A 177 6.53 -11.48 -5.45
N LYS A 178 7.33 -10.48 -5.81
CA LYS A 178 8.72 -10.72 -6.28
C LYS A 178 9.58 -11.41 -5.22
N VAL A 179 9.45 -10.98 -3.96
CA VAL A 179 10.16 -11.61 -2.84
C VAL A 179 9.70 -13.05 -2.65
N LEU A 180 8.36 -13.29 -2.67
CA LEU A 180 7.83 -14.64 -2.58
C LEU A 180 8.41 -15.56 -3.67
N MET A 181 8.42 -15.10 -4.92
CA MET A 181 8.93 -15.86 -6.06
C MET A 181 10.42 -16.19 -5.93
N LYS A 182 11.20 -15.29 -5.35
CA LYS A 182 12.63 -15.47 -5.13
C LYS A 182 12.92 -16.48 -4.04
N GLU A 183 12.16 -16.44 -2.96
CA GLU A 183 12.43 -17.17 -1.72
C GLU A 183 11.66 -18.51 -1.63
N LEU A 184 10.50 -18.61 -2.29
CA LEU A 184 9.69 -19.82 -2.35
C LEU A 184 9.87 -20.51 -3.71
N PRO A 185 10.42 -21.75 -3.78
CA PRO A 185 10.60 -22.47 -5.04
C PRO A 185 9.27 -22.68 -5.80
N LEU A 186 9.28 -22.47 -7.11
CA LEU A 186 8.10 -22.55 -7.97
C LEU A 186 7.46 -23.94 -8.07
N ASP A 187 8.24 -25.01 -7.90
CA ASP A 187 7.78 -26.40 -7.89
C ASP A 187 6.87 -26.74 -6.70
N GLN A 188 6.89 -25.94 -5.66
CA GLN A 188 5.94 -26.05 -4.52
C GLN A 188 4.61 -25.31 -4.79
N ASN A 189 4.46 -24.64 -5.93
CA ASN A 189 3.28 -23.85 -6.27
C ASN A 189 2.01 -24.66 -6.55
N GLN A 190 2.10 -25.96 -6.66
CA GLN A 190 0.93 -26.80 -6.96
C GLN A 190 -0.17 -26.68 -5.89
N ASN A 191 0.21 -26.44 -4.64
CA ASN A 191 -0.72 -26.29 -3.51
C ASN A 191 -0.84 -24.84 -3.00
N VAL A 192 -0.34 -23.86 -3.77
CA VAL A 192 -0.37 -22.46 -3.38
C VAL A 192 -1.48 -21.74 -4.13
N ILE A 193 -2.33 -21.05 -3.37
CA ILE A 193 -3.33 -20.11 -3.88
C ILE A 193 -2.87 -18.71 -3.48
N LEU A 194 -2.74 -17.80 -4.46
CA LEU A 194 -2.47 -16.40 -4.21
C LEU A 194 -3.77 -15.61 -4.13
N VAL A 195 -3.98 -14.90 -3.03
CA VAL A 195 -5.02 -13.87 -2.93
C VAL A 195 -4.36 -12.52 -3.14
N VAL A 196 -4.71 -11.84 -4.22
CA VAL A 196 -4.02 -10.63 -4.67
C VAL A 196 -4.90 -9.39 -4.56
N ALA A 197 -4.29 -8.25 -4.21
CA ALA A 197 -4.97 -7.00 -3.91
C ALA A 197 -5.37 -6.17 -5.15
N SER A 198 -4.93 -6.55 -6.35
CA SER A 198 -5.25 -5.81 -7.58
C SER A 198 -5.02 -6.65 -8.83
N SER A 199 -5.76 -6.31 -9.92
CA SER A 199 -5.60 -6.93 -11.25
C SER A 199 -4.15 -6.87 -11.77
N ARG A 200 -3.44 -5.79 -11.49
CA ARG A 200 -2.03 -5.65 -11.88
C ARG A 200 -1.13 -6.69 -11.21
N ILE A 201 -1.39 -7.06 -9.94
CA ILE A 201 -0.64 -8.12 -9.26
C ILE A 201 -1.05 -9.49 -9.82
N GLU A 202 -2.33 -9.67 -10.13
CA GLU A 202 -2.87 -10.86 -10.78
C GLU A 202 -2.21 -11.12 -12.13
N GLU A 203 -2.21 -10.12 -13.03
CA GLU A 203 -1.55 -10.19 -14.34
C GLU A 203 -0.06 -10.56 -14.22
N PHE A 204 0.62 -9.94 -13.26
CA PHE A 204 2.03 -10.23 -13.00
C PHE A 204 2.23 -11.66 -12.51
N ALA A 205 1.36 -12.17 -11.63
CA ALA A 205 1.41 -13.54 -11.14
C ALA A 205 1.15 -14.56 -12.26
N ILE A 206 0.14 -14.32 -13.10
CA ILE A 206 -0.16 -15.15 -14.29
C ILE A 206 1.06 -15.21 -15.23
N GLY A 207 1.66 -14.06 -15.53
CA GLY A 207 2.84 -13.96 -16.40
C GLY A 207 4.06 -14.72 -15.86
N HIS A 208 4.09 -15.05 -14.57
CA HIS A 208 5.15 -15.83 -13.92
C HIS A 208 4.74 -17.27 -13.57
N GLY A 209 3.62 -17.76 -14.14
CA GLY A 209 3.23 -19.16 -14.10
C GLY A 209 2.39 -19.59 -12.90
N PHE A 210 1.94 -18.68 -12.05
CA PHE A 210 0.95 -19.01 -11.01
C PHE A 210 -0.40 -19.32 -11.65
N LYS A 211 -1.03 -20.44 -11.22
CA LYS A 211 -2.29 -20.92 -11.80
C LYS A 211 -3.48 -20.66 -10.90
N ASN A 212 -3.27 -20.69 -9.59
CA ASN A 212 -4.33 -20.55 -8.59
C ASN A 212 -4.23 -19.14 -8.00
N ILE A 213 -4.99 -18.22 -8.57
CA ILE A 213 -4.99 -16.81 -8.18
C ILE A 213 -6.42 -16.35 -7.95
N VAL A 214 -6.66 -15.66 -6.87
CA VAL A 214 -7.95 -15.04 -6.51
C VAL A 214 -7.73 -13.55 -6.38
N LEU A 215 -8.40 -12.78 -7.23
CA LEU A 215 -8.44 -11.34 -7.12
C LEU A 215 -9.45 -10.93 -6.04
N SER A 216 -8.99 -10.22 -5.02
CA SER A 216 -9.87 -9.66 -4.00
C SER A 216 -10.74 -8.54 -4.59
N GLU A 217 -11.97 -8.38 -4.07
CA GLU A 217 -12.89 -7.31 -4.47
C GLU A 217 -12.29 -5.91 -4.26
N SER A 218 -11.40 -5.78 -3.28
CA SER A 218 -10.65 -4.55 -3.03
C SER A 218 -9.34 -4.84 -2.28
N PRO A 219 -8.39 -3.89 -2.26
CA PRO A 219 -7.11 -4.05 -1.54
C PRO A 219 -7.23 -3.94 -0.01
N HIS A 220 -8.45 -3.78 0.53
CA HIS A 220 -8.64 -3.63 1.96
C HIS A 220 -8.51 -4.97 2.68
N ASP A 221 -8.03 -4.91 3.93
CA ASP A 221 -7.74 -6.09 4.73
C ASP A 221 -8.94 -7.04 4.87
N LYS A 222 -10.15 -6.49 5.02
CA LYS A 222 -11.37 -7.29 5.20
C LYS A 222 -11.68 -8.13 3.97
N GLU A 223 -11.64 -7.53 2.79
CA GLU A 223 -11.93 -8.19 1.52
C GLU A 223 -10.84 -9.20 1.17
N MET A 224 -9.57 -8.85 1.42
CA MET A 224 -8.43 -9.77 1.26
C MET A 224 -8.55 -10.99 2.18
N VAL A 225 -8.92 -10.77 3.44
CA VAL A 225 -9.13 -11.87 4.41
C VAL A 225 -10.34 -12.72 4.03
N ASN A 226 -11.45 -12.10 3.63
CA ASN A 226 -12.65 -12.83 3.19
C ASN A 226 -12.36 -13.72 1.97
N ALA A 227 -11.65 -13.19 0.98
CA ALA A 227 -11.22 -13.95 -0.19
C ALA A 227 -10.31 -15.14 0.21
N ALA A 228 -9.40 -14.93 1.17
CA ALA A 228 -8.54 -16.01 1.65
C ALA A 228 -9.31 -17.09 2.43
N ILE A 229 -10.32 -16.71 3.22
CA ILE A 229 -11.15 -17.65 3.97
C ILE A 229 -11.98 -18.54 3.03
N ALA A 230 -12.47 -17.98 1.93
CA ALA A 230 -13.23 -18.75 0.93
C ALA A 230 -12.39 -19.86 0.28
N GLU A 231 -11.07 -19.76 0.37
CA GLU A 231 -10.11 -20.70 -0.21
C GLU A 231 -9.53 -21.68 0.84
N THR A 232 -9.95 -21.65 2.09
CA THR A 232 -9.47 -22.60 3.12
C THR A 232 -10.35 -23.82 3.22
#